data_cf4fc60674debc98f80fd109385f999f
#
_entry.id   cf4fc60674debc98f80fd109385f999f
#
_cell.length_a   1.000
_cell.length_b   1.000
_cell.length_c   1.000
_cell.angle_alpha   90.00
_cell.angle_beta   90.00
_cell.angle_gamma   90.00
#
_symmetry.space_group_name_H-M   'P 1'
#
loop_
_entity.id
_entity.type
_entity.pdbx_description
1 polymer ?
#
loop_
_entity_poly.entity_id
_entity_poly.type
_entity_poly.pdbx_seq_one_letter_code
_entity_poly.pdbx_strand_id
1 'polypeptide(L)'
;GAGLNGASTDTQFTYPGFGSDAYTIDCNNDGVVDASVAANTPHTCNYSTPGVYTVRIASAIPRVTFNGQGDKLKLLSVDQWGTGKWGSMMNSFYGCSNMDVKASDVPDLSLVQDLSGMFGDATSLKGEGANWAWNTSNVKYTDTMFVRARNFNQNIGSWDMSNVESMTRMFNDAAAFNNGGSSSISAWNTAKATSMEGVFWGAKAFNQPVGSWDVSNATSFALVFMDTENFNQDLSHWDTSKATSMSYAFHRARAFDHNVGSWDVGGVTNMDHMFDGATVFNNGGSSSINGWNTAHVTTMEGMFHQASAFNQPVGGWNMANVVNMKNMFNGATVFNNGGSSSIGSWNTANVTSMEYVFESAAAFNQNIGGWNMSHVTSLQRMFRDAASFNNGGSSSINTWDT
;
A
#
# COMPACT_ATOMS: atom_id res chain seq x y z
N GLY A 1 -22.60 0.93 25.78
CA GLY A 1 -23.18 2.15 26.10
C GLY A 1 -23.68 2.92 24.90
N ALA A 2 -24.90 3.44 25.02
CA ALA A 2 -25.61 4.17 23.96
C ALA A 2 -25.02 5.55 23.63
N GLY A 3 -23.89 5.95 24.20
CA GLY A 3 -23.28 7.26 23.98
C GLY A 3 -22.10 7.30 23.01
N LEU A 4 -21.60 6.14 22.56
CA LEU A 4 -20.40 6.09 21.72
C LEU A 4 -20.68 6.06 20.21
N ASN A 5 -21.90 5.78 19.78
CA ASN A 5 -22.25 5.61 18.37
C ASN A 5 -22.74 6.89 17.68
N GLY A 6 -22.88 8.00 18.37
CA GLY A 6 -23.29 9.30 17.83
C GLY A 6 -22.50 10.44 18.46
N ALA A 7 -22.42 11.57 17.75
CA ALA A 7 -21.84 12.78 18.31
C ALA A 7 -22.73 13.34 19.42
N SER A 8 -22.11 13.89 20.47
CA SER A 8 -22.79 14.69 21.48
C SER A 8 -23.31 16.01 20.90
N THR A 9 -24.04 16.83 21.68
CA THR A 9 -24.56 18.14 21.23
C THR A 9 -23.44 19.16 21.03
N ASP A 10 -23.71 20.30 20.40
CA ASP A 10 -22.72 21.33 20.07
C ASP A 10 -22.06 21.97 21.32
N THR A 11 -22.66 21.82 22.48
CA THR A 11 -22.12 22.28 23.77
C THR A 11 -21.51 21.16 24.59
N GLN A 12 -21.21 20.04 24.00
CA GLN A 12 -20.67 18.86 24.69
C GLN A 12 -19.48 18.28 23.96
N PHE A 13 -18.56 17.65 24.69
CA PHE A 13 -17.52 16.80 24.16
C PHE A 13 -17.39 15.56 25.03
N THR A 14 -17.50 14.38 24.41
CA THR A 14 -17.36 13.10 25.11
C THR A 14 -15.96 12.51 24.83
N TYR A 15 -15.14 12.50 25.88
CA TYR A 15 -13.89 11.73 25.87
C TYR A 15 -14.20 10.24 25.98
N PRO A 16 -13.68 9.36 25.11
CA PRO A 16 -14.10 7.96 25.04
C PRO A 16 -13.68 7.09 26.23
N GLY A 17 -12.69 7.51 27.01
CA GLY A 17 -12.33 6.89 28.29
C GLY A 17 -11.87 5.43 28.23
N PHE A 18 -11.21 5.00 27.18
CA PHE A 18 -10.64 3.66 27.09
C PHE A 18 -9.31 3.57 27.84
N GLY A 19 -9.13 2.54 28.66
CA GLY A 19 -7.88 2.28 29.38
C GLY A 19 -8.11 1.38 30.61
N SER A 20 -7.02 0.79 31.12
CA SER A 20 -7.03 -0.04 32.33
C SER A 20 -7.09 0.80 33.62
N ASP A 21 -6.76 2.10 33.52
CA ASP A 21 -6.60 2.97 34.66
C ASP A 21 -7.69 4.04 34.73
N ALA A 22 -8.01 4.45 35.94
CA ALA A 22 -8.78 5.65 36.21
C ALA A 22 -8.02 6.89 35.69
N TYR A 23 -8.76 7.92 35.31
CA TYR A 23 -8.20 9.16 34.82
C TYR A 23 -8.91 10.37 35.46
N THR A 24 -8.23 11.50 35.43
CA THR A 24 -8.85 12.79 35.73
C THR A 24 -8.98 13.59 34.44
N ILE A 25 -10.03 14.40 34.39
CA ILE A 25 -10.33 15.28 33.27
C ILE A 25 -10.57 16.70 33.75
N ASP A 26 -9.95 17.65 33.08
CA ASP A 26 -10.16 19.08 33.17
C ASP A 26 -10.66 19.53 31.79
N CYS A 27 -11.95 19.88 31.75
CA CYS A 27 -12.72 20.08 30.53
C CYS A 27 -12.44 21.42 29.84
N ASN A 28 -11.82 22.38 30.54
CA ASN A 28 -11.57 23.73 30.04
C ASN A 28 -10.11 24.17 30.21
N ASN A 29 -9.25 23.29 30.75
CA ASN A 29 -7.83 23.51 31.01
C ASN A 29 -7.56 24.72 31.92
N ASP A 30 -8.41 24.93 32.95
CA ASP A 30 -8.23 25.98 33.97
C ASP A 30 -7.32 25.53 35.13
N GLY A 31 -6.87 24.27 35.11
CA GLY A 31 -6.02 23.65 36.12
C GLY A 31 -6.81 23.00 37.25
N VAL A 32 -8.14 23.04 37.22
CA VAL A 32 -9.02 22.37 38.16
C VAL A 32 -9.56 21.08 37.56
N VAL A 33 -9.49 19.98 38.30
CA VAL A 33 -10.04 18.71 37.88
C VAL A 33 -11.58 18.74 37.98
N ASP A 34 -12.26 18.62 36.83
CA ASP A 34 -13.72 18.57 36.78
C ASP A 34 -14.29 17.21 37.21
N ALA A 35 -13.56 16.14 36.90
CA ALA A 35 -13.97 14.79 37.25
C ALA A 35 -12.82 13.82 37.46
N SER A 36 -13.02 12.88 38.39
CA SER A 36 -12.24 11.64 38.50
C SER A 36 -13.10 10.49 37.98
N VAL A 37 -12.62 9.83 36.93
CA VAL A 37 -13.40 8.87 36.12
C VAL A 37 -12.79 7.49 36.27
N ALA A 38 -13.63 6.48 36.47
CA ALA A 38 -13.18 5.09 36.55
C ALA A 38 -12.61 4.61 35.20
N ALA A 39 -11.76 3.61 35.27
CA ALA A 39 -11.21 2.93 34.08
C ALA A 39 -12.32 2.54 33.10
N ASN A 40 -12.00 2.64 31.80
CA ASN A 40 -12.89 2.23 30.71
C ASN A 40 -14.28 2.87 30.74
N THR A 41 -14.39 4.09 31.25
CA THR A 41 -15.65 4.84 31.34
C THR A 41 -15.54 6.14 30.55
N PRO A 42 -16.42 6.41 29.58
CA PRO A 42 -16.45 7.71 28.90
C PRO A 42 -16.89 8.83 29.82
N HIS A 43 -16.42 10.05 29.58
CA HIS A 43 -16.84 11.26 30.29
C HIS A 43 -17.27 12.34 29.31
N THR A 44 -18.38 13.02 29.60
CA THR A 44 -18.88 14.13 28.79
C THR A 44 -18.64 15.46 29.48
N CYS A 45 -17.81 16.30 28.89
CA CYS A 45 -17.67 17.70 29.25
C CYS A 45 -18.88 18.49 28.72
N ASN A 46 -19.43 19.38 29.56
CA ASN A 46 -20.55 20.24 29.20
C ASN A 46 -20.12 21.71 29.23
N TYR A 47 -20.43 22.46 28.22
CA TYR A 47 -20.06 23.87 28.07
C TYR A 47 -21.31 24.75 27.98
N SER A 48 -21.21 25.98 28.44
CA SER A 48 -22.32 26.95 28.41
C SER A 48 -22.61 27.46 27.00
N THR A 49 -21.59 27.45 26.12
CA THR A 49 -21.71 27.92 24.74
C THR A 49 -20.92 26.99 23.80
N PRO A 50 -21.35 26.86 22.53
CA PRO A 50 -20.52 26.22 21.54
C PRO A 50 -19.18 26.97 21.37
N GLY A 51 -18.06 26.22 21.22
CA GLY A 51 -16.74 26.83 21.09
C GLY A 51 -15.65 25.80 20.95
N VAL A 52 -14.41 26.27 20.88
CA VAL A 52 -13.20 25.43 20.92
C VAL A 52 -12.65 25.48 22.35
N TYR A 53 -12.49 24.31 22.93
CA TYR A 53 -12.01 24.14 24.29
C TYR A 53 -10.81 23.21 24.31
N THR A 54 -9.83 23.48 25.19
CA THR A 54 -8.74 22.57 25.46
C THR A 54 -9.17 21.65 26.60
N VAL A 55 -9.08 20.35 26.37
CA VAL A 55 -9.38 19.32 27.38
C VAL A 55 -8.08 18.67 27.81
N ARG A 56 -7.84 18.62 29.12
CA ARG A 56 -6.66 17.96 29.69
C ARG A 56 -7.06 16.66 30.35
N ILE A 57 -6.33 15.60 29.99
CA ILE A 57 -6.50 14.27 30.56
C ILE A 57 -5.22 13.91 31.33
N ALA A 58 -5.37 13.38 32.54
CA ALA A 58 -4.25 12.81 33.29
C ALA A 58 -4.57 11.39 33.75
N SER A 59 -3.68 10.47 33.51
CA SER A 59 -3.74 9.07 33.88
C SER A 59 -2.34 8.53 34.12
N ALA A 60 -2.18 7.47 34.90
CA ALA A 60 -0.91 6.79 35.09
C ALA A 60 -0.45 6.11 33.79
N ILE A 61 -1.39 5.50 33.06
CA ILE A 61 -1.17 4.90 31.73
C ILE A 61 -2.21 5.47 30.77
N PRO A 62 -1.91 6.62 30.13
CA PRO A 62 -2.89 7.26 29.25
C PRO A 62 -3.23 6.38 28.06
N ARG A 63 -4.49 6.41 27.66
CA ARG A 63 -5.03 5.77 26.49
C ARG A 63 -6.23 6.56 25.99
N VAL A 64 -6.30 6.75 24.69
CA VAL A 64 -7.47 7.30 24.00
C VAL A 64 -7.82 6.42 22.81
N THR A 65 -9.08 6.17 22.56
CA THR A 65 -9.47 5.37 21.40
C THR A 65 -10.84 5.81 20.91
N PHE A 66 -10.88 6.61 19.87
CA PHE A 66 -12.13 6.97 19.19
C PHE A 66 -12.64 5.84 18.31
N ASN A 67 -11.74 5.11 17.63
CA ASN A 67 -12.08 3.97 16.80
C ASN A 67 -13.24 4.27 15.82
N GLY A 68 -13.23 5.43 15.20
CA GLY A 68 -14.22 5.86 14.24
C GLY A 68 -15.61 6.19 14.82
N GLN A 69 -15.75 6.38 16.14
CA GLN A 69 -17.03 6.57 16.82
C GLN A 69 -17.09 7.86 17.64
N GLY A 70 -18.26 8.16 18.21
CA GLY A 70 -18.49 9.27 19.12
C GLY A 70 -18.11 10.64 18.56
N ASP A 71 -17.49 11.46 19.38
CA ASP A 71 -17.11 12.84 19.06
C ASP A 71 -15.82 12.98 18.24
N LYS A 72 -15.45 11.95 17.50
CA LYS A 72 -14.25 11.95 16.65
C LYS A 72 -14.09 13.19 15.75
N LEU A 73 -15.20 13.74 15.26
CA LEU A 73 -15.19 14.92 14.39
C LEU A 73 -15.03 16.23 15.15
N LYS A 74 -15.18 16.21 16.49
CA LYS A 74 -14.97 17.37 17.34
C LYS A 74 -13.52 17.52 17.81
N LEU A 75 -12.72 16.46 17.72
CA LEU A 75 -11.29 16.57 17.99
C LEU A 75 -10.63 17.39 16.89
N LEU A 76 -10.04 18.54 17.26
CA LEU A 76 -9.39 19.46 16.33
C LEU A 76 -7.87 19.36 16.37
N SER A 77 -7.29 19.09 17.56
CA SER A 77 -5.84 18.93 17.67
C SER A 77 -5.43 18.09 18.88
N VAL A 78 -4.24 17.51 18.77
CA VAL A 78 -3.44 17.03 19.90
C VAL A 78 -2.32 18.05 20.08
N ASP A 79 -2.43 18.86 21.15
CA ASP A 79 -1.50 19.96 21.40
C ASP A 79 -0.30 19.52 22.27
N GLN A 80 -0.46 18.44 23.04
CA GLN A 80 0.58 17.88 23.91
C GLN A 80 0.33 16.41 24.19
N TRP A 81 1.41 15.59 24.14
CA TRP A 81 1.36 14.17 24.49
C TRP A 81 1.47 13.91 25.99
N GLY A 82 2.14 14.83 26.70
CA GLY A 82 2.41 14.72 28.15
C GLY A 82 3.55 13.75 28.48
N THR A 83 3.75 13.53 29.79
CA THR A 83 4.86 12.72 30.31
C THR A 83 4.48 11.30 30.71
N GLY A 84 3.21 10.92 30.53
CA GLY A 84 2.71 9.57 30.85
C GLY A 84 3.18 8.52 29.85
N LYS A 85 3.41 7.28 30.31
CA LYS A 85 3.73 6.15 29.44
C LYS A 85 2.45 5.65 28.79
N TRP A 86 2.29 5.84 27.49
CA TRP A 86 1.10 5.39 26.77
C TRP A 86 0.99 3.87 26.77
N GLY A 87 -0.19 3.33 27.09
CA GLY A 87 -0.44 1.89 27.19
C GLY A 87 -0.80 1.25 25.84
N SER A 88 -1.51 1.96 24.99
CA SER A 88 -1.87 1.54 23.62
C SER A 88 -2.34 2.74 22.83
N MET A 89 -2.03 2.72 21.52
CA MET A 89 -2.48 3.76 20.59
C MET A 89 -3.21 3.18 19.36
N MET A 90 -3.56 1.90 19.40
CA MET A 90 -4.33 1.27 18.32
C MET A 90 -5.68 1.99 18.15
N ASN A 91 -5.95 2.45 16.92
CA ASN A 91 -7.15 3.19 16.52
C ASN A 91 -7.45 4.44 17.36
N SER A 92 -6.42 5.03 18.00
CA SER A 92 -6.61 6.15 18.94
C SER A 92 -7.40 7.29 18.31
N PHE A 93 -7.03 7.70 17.13
CA PHE A 93 -7.65 8.82 16.42
C PHE A 93 -8.28 8.39 15.10
N TYR A 94 -8.61 7.11 14.96
CA TYR A 94 -9.23 6.60 13.74
C TYR A 94 -10.54 7.32 13.45
N GLY A 95 -10.66 7.90 12.26
CA GLY A 95 -11.84 8.65 11.82
C GLY A 95 -11.92 10.09 12.35
N CYS A 96 -10.92 10.59 13.09
CA CYS A 96 -10.86 11.99 13.53
C CYS A 96 -10.46 12.90 12.37
N SER A 97 -11.33 13.05 11.37
CA SER A 97 -11.00 13.68 10.10
C SER A 97 -10.70 15.19 10.19
N ASN A 98 -11.08 15.85 11.29
CA ASN A 98 -10.83 17.27 11.50
C ASN A 98 -9.58 17.55 12.34
N MET A 99 -8.91 16.50 12.83
CA MET A 99 -7.78 16.67 13.74
C MET A 99 -6.45 16.97 13.03
N ASP A 100 -5.59 17.64 13.78
CA ASP A 100 -4.16 17.77 13.49
C ASP A 100 -3.33 17.44 14.75
N VAL A 101 -2.02 17.22 14.58
CA VAL A 101 -1.04 17.12 15.66
C VAL A 101 -0.20 18.37 15.67
N LYS A 102 -0.15 19.06 16.82
CA LYS A 102 0.62 20.30 17.05
C LYS A 102 1.63 20.16 18.18
N ALA A 103 1.64 18.98 18.82
CA ALA A 103 2.48 18.71 19.98
C ALA A 103 3.97 18.88 19.67
N SER A 104 4.64 19.72 20.44
CA SER A 104 6.09 19.91 20.37
C SER A 104 6.88 18.88 21.20
N ASP A 105 6.21 18.20 22.13
CA ASP A 105 6.71 17.04 22.87
C ASP A 105 6.48 15.75 22.07
N VAL A 106 7.02 14.64 22.57
CA VAL A 106 6.86 13.30 21.97
C VAL A 106 6.16 12.38 22.94
N PRO A 107 5.32 11.43 22.46
CA PRO A 107 4.71 10.44 23.34
C PRO A 107 5.76 9.46 23.88
N ASP A 108 5.65 9.09 25.18
CA ASP A 108 6.39 7.95 25.71
C ASP A 108 5.72 6.63 25.26
N LEU A 109 6.28 6.00 24.23
CA LEU A 109 5.80 4.76 23.63
C LEU A 109 6.45 3.50 24.25
N SER A 110 7.11 3.63 25.40
CA SER A 110 7.86 2.51 26.01
C SER A 110 7.01 1.28 26.35
N LEU A 111 5.67 1.42 26.43
CA LEU A 111 4.73 0.30 26.61
C LEU A 111 3.92 -0.02 25.35
N VAL A 112 4.07 0.75 24.28
CA VAL A 112 3.25 0.62 23.05
C VAL A 112 3.90 -0.34 22.08
N GLN A 113 3.20 -1.42 21.75
CA GLN A 113 3.59 -2.36 20.70
C GLN A 113 2.75 -2.19 19.42
N ASP A 114 1.60 -1.53 19.49
CA ASP A 114 0.64 -1.45 18.39
C ASP A 114 0.18 -0.01 18.16
N LEU A 115 0.53 0.51 16.96
CA LEU A 115 0.11 1.81 16.44
C LEU A 115 -0.90 1.65 15.29
N SER A 116 -1.43 0.44 15.07
CA SER A 116 -2.32 0.16 13.94
C SER A 116 -3.53 1.10 13.94
N GLY A 117 -3.82 1.65 12.76
CA GLY A 117 -4.96 2.55 12.54
C GLY A 117 -4.93 3.86 13.34
N MET A 118 -3.81 4.20 14.01
CA MET A 118 -3.76 5.35 14.94
C MET A 118 -4.32 6.64 14.34
N PHE A 119 -3.96 6.97 13.11
CA PHE A 119 -4.39 8.16 12.38
C PHE A 119 -5.21 7.83 11.13
N GLY A 120 -5.77 6.62 11.07
CA GLY A 120 -6.61 6.24 9.93
C GLY A 120 -7.78 7.20 9.75
N ASP A 121 -8.05 7.60 8.51
CA ASP A 121 -9.08 8.59 8.18
C ASP A 121 -8.90 9.99 8.83
N ALA A 122 -7.75 10.30 9.38
CA ALA A 122 -7.41 11.64 9.87
C ALA A 122 -7.06 12.55 8.68
N THR A 123 -8.06 12.89 7.86
CA THR A 123 -7.86 13.54 6.56
C THR A 123 -7.30 14.96 6.66
N SER A 124 -7.46 15.65 7.77
CA SER A 124 -6.89 16.99 8.03
C SER A 124 -5.48 16.95 8.62
N LEU A 125 -4.99 15.77 9.04
CA LEU A 125 -3.68 15.63 9.67
C LEU A 125 -2.56 16.09 8.73
N LYS A 126 -1.88 17.17 9.12
CA LYS A 126 -0.66 17.65 8.48
C LYS A 126 0.56 17.42 9.37
N GLY A 127 0.42 17.66 10.68
CA GLY A 127 1.47 17.54 11.68
C GLY A 127 2.58 18.57 11.55
N GLU A 128 2.32 19.71 10.87
CA GLU A 128 3.29 20.79 10.65
C GLU A 128 3.68 21.43 11.97
N GLY A 129 5.01 21.52 12.24
CA GLY A 129 5.56 22.08 13.46
C GLY A 129 5.51 21.14 14.67
N ALA A 130 4.88 19.99 14.58
CA ALA A 130 4.91 18.97 15.62
C ALA A 130 6.23 18.19 15.63
N ASN A 131 6.55 17.59 16.78
CA ASN A 131 7.73 16.75 16.91
C ASN A 131 7.40 15.28 16.57
N TRP A 132 7.94 14.80 15.46
CA TRP A 132 7.76 13.42 14.99
C TRP A 132 8.95 12.50 15.29
N ALA A 133 9.93 12.95 16.10
CA ALA A 133 11.08 12.12 16.50
C ALA A 133 10.72 11.13 17.62
N TRP A 134 9.69 10.31 17.36
CA TRP A 134 9.18 9.35 18.32
C TRP A 134 10.13 8.17 18.51
N ASN A 135 10.25 7.66 19.73
CA ASN A 135 10.94 6.41 19.98
C ASN A 135 9.98 5.24 19.75
N THR A 136 10.11 4.58 18.59
CA THR A 136 9.26 3.47 18.17
C THR A 136 9.88 2.10 18.41
N SER A 137 10.98 2.02 19.18
CA SER A 137 11.77 0.78 19.35
C SER A 137 10.97 -0.42 19.92
N ASN A 138 9.84 -0.20 20.59
CA ASN A 138 8.96 -1.26 21.08
C ASN A 138 7.83 -1.62 20.13
N VAL A 139 7.64 -0.85 19.05
CA VAL A 139 6.49 -1.02 18.15
C VAL A 139 6.69 -2.24 17.26
N LYS A 140 5.65 -3.06 17.16
CA LYS A 140 5.59 -4.25 16.32
C LYS A 140 4.60 -4.14 15.17
N TYR A 141 3.53 -3.37 15.36
CA TYR A 141 2.44 -3.25 14.39
C TYR A 141 2.16 -1.79 14.06
N THR A 142 2.18 -1.49 12.77
CA THR A 142 1.87 -0.16 12.23
C THR A 142 0.85 -0.25 11.10
N ASP A 143 0.06 -1.35 11.08
CA ASP A 143 -0.90 -1.61 10.02
C ASP A 143 -1.90 -0.46 9.89
N THR A 144 -2.13 0.00 8.67
CA THR A 144 -3.11 1.07 8.40
C THR A 144 -2.92 2.35 9.23
N MET A 145 -1.74 2.58 9.83
CA MET A 145 -1.51 3.68 10.78
C MET A 145 -1.91 5.05 10.21
N PHE A 146 -1.61 5.31 8.93
CA PHE A 146 -1.93 6.55 8.22
C PHE A 146 -2.88 6.32 7.05
N VAL A 147 -3.68 5.24 7.07
CA VAL A 147 -4.61 4.96 5.99
C VAL A 147 -5.53 6.17 5.77
N ARG A 148 -5.58 6.68 4.54
CA ARG A 148 -6.35 7.87 4.14
C ARG A 148 -6.04 9.17 4.91
N ALA A 149 -4.90 9.26 5.60
CA ALA A 149 -4.36 10.51 6.14
C ALA A 149 -3.78 11.36 4.98
N ARG A 150 -4.66 11.88 4.13
CA ARG A 150 -4.34 12.38 2.79
C ARG A 150 -3.39 13.58 2.76
N ASN A 151 -3.31 14.34 3.84
CA ASN A 151 -2.48 15.53 3.95
C ASN A 151 -1.18 15.33 4.76
N PHE A 152 -1.00 14.12 5.35
CA PHE A 152 0.18 13.82 6.16
C PHE A 152 1.43 13.71 5.28
N ASN A 153 2.45 14.52 5.60
CA ASN A 153 3.74 14.47 4.93
C ASN A 153 4.88 14.91 5.86
N GLN A 154 5.04 14.27 7.01
CA GLN A 154 6.12 14.59 7.92
C GLN A 154 7.29 13.62 7.77
N ASN A 155 8.49 14.10 8.14
CA ASN A 155 9.68 13.25 8.19
C ASN A 155 9.62 12.35 9.42
N ILE A 156 9.48 11.05 9.19
CA ILE A 156 9.45 9.99 10.21
C ILE A 156 10.62 9.00 10.02
N GLY A 157 11.62 9.38 9.24
CA GLY A 157 12.77 8.52 8.96
C GLY A 157 13.64 8.19 10.18
N SER A 158 13.49 8.92 11.29
CA SER A 158 14.16 8.62 12.58
C SER A 158 13.49 7.49 13.38
N TRP A 159 12.33 6.99 12.94
CA TRP A 159 11.64 5.92 13.65
C TRP A 159 12.43 4.63 13.59
N ASP A 160 12.53 3.94 14.71
CA ASP A 160 13.12 2.60 14.77
C ASP A 160 12.08 1.56 14.36
N MET A 161 12.27 0.97 13.18
CA MET A 161 11.40 -0.05 12.62
C MET A 161 11.92 -1.48 12.86
N SER A 162 13.02 -1.64 13.61
CA SER A 162 13.72 -2.93 13.76
C SER A 162 12.91 -4.02 14.45
N ASN A 163 11.84 -3.66 15.16
CA ASN A 163 10.92 -4.59 15.78
C ASN A 163 9.56 -4.70 15.06
N VAL A 164 9.36 -3.97 13.98
CA VAL A 164 8.08 -3.98 13.25
C VAL A 164 7.94 -5.28 12.46
N GLU A 165 6.91 -6.04 12.81
CA GLU A 165 6.55 -7.33 12.21
C GLU A 165 5.50 -7.16 11.09
N SER A 166 4.65 -6.12 11.18
CA SER A 166 3.65 -5.77 10.16
C SER A 166 3.53 -4.26 9.97
N MET A 167 3.49 -3.86 8.69
CA MET A 167 3.24 -2.49 8.24
C MET A 167 2.22 -2.46 7.09
N THR A 168 1.36 -3.46 7.02
CA THR A 168 0.37 -3.63 5.95
C THR A 168 -0.48 -2.38 5.80
N ARG A 169 -0.49 -1.82 4.58
CA ARG A 169 -1.28 -0.62 4.21
C ARG A 169 -1.01 0.60 5.08
N MET A 170 0.21 0.73 5.63
CA MET A 170 0.57 1.81 6.58
C MET A 170 0.26 3.19 6.02
N PHE A 171 0.54 3.44 4.73
CA PHE A 171 0.31 4.72 4.06
C PHE A 171 -0.75 4.62 2.93
N ASN A 172 -1.65 3.63 3.00
CA ASN A 172 -2.66 3.47 1.96
C ASN A 172 -3.52 4.75 1.85
N ASP A 173 -3.60 5.30 0.63
CA ASP A 173 -4.27 6.57 0.32
C ASP A 173 -3.78 7.79 1.13
N ALA A 174 -2.59 7.75 1.69
CA ALA A 174 -1.89 8.92 2.24
C ALA A 174 -1.28 9.73 1.08
N ALA A 175 -2.12 10.38 0.29
CA ALA A 175 -1.79 10.91 -1.03
C ALA A 175 -0.61 11.90 -1.04
N ALA A 176 -0.44 12.70 0.02
CA ALA A 176 0.65 13.67 0.13
C ALA A 176 1.94 13.09 0.71
N PHE A 177 1.91 11.86 1.25
CA PHE A 177 3.06 11.30 1.95
C PHE A 177 4.28 11.12 1.05
N ASN A 178 5.37 11.76 1.42
CA ASN A 178 6.69 11.66 0.80
C ASN A 178 7.81 11.86 1.84
N ASN A 179 7.58 11.47 3.10
CA ASN A 179 8.52 11.60 4.21
C ASN A 179 9.09 13.01 4.37
N GLY A 180 8.24 14.06 4.18
CA GLY A 180 8.68 15.45 4.21
C GLY A 180 9.71 15.82 3.13
N GLY A 181 9.83 15.03 2.07
CA GLY A 181 10.86 15.17 1.03
C GLY A 181 12.24 14.63 1.44
N SER A 182 12.35 13.96 2.60
CA SER A 182 13.63 13.45 3.13
C SER A 182 13.86 12.00 2.75
N SER A 183 15.08 11.68 2.32
CA SER A 183 15.51 10.30 2.04
C SER A 183 15.76 9.45 3.29
N SER A 184 15.60 10.03 4.50
CA SER A 184 15.93 9.35 5.76
C SER A 184 15.17 8.06 6.02
N ILE A 185 13.99 7.86 5.37
CA ILE A 185 13.22 6.61 5.42
C ILE A 185 14.01 5.41 4.88
N SER A 186 15.06 5.64 4.07
CA SER A 186 15.96 4.58 3.60
C SER A 186 16.72 3.88 4.71
N ALA A 187 16.85 4.51 5.88
CA ALA A 187 17.54 3.95 7.03
C ALA A 187 16.67 2.98 7.87
N TRP A 188 15.39 2.83 7.54
CA TRP A 188 14.53 1.90 8.27
C TRP A 188 15.03 0.46 8.18
N ASN A 189 15.19 -0.20 9.32
CA ASN A 189 15.44 -1.62 9.38
C ASN A 189 14.12 -2.37 9.33
N THR A 190 13.83 -3.00 8.20
CA THR A 190 12.56 -3.69 7.93
C THR A 190 12.69 -5.22 7.98
N ALA A 191 13.81 -5.74 8.46
CA ALA A 191 14.14 -7.16 8.42
C ALA A 191 13.12 -8.10 9.10
N LYS A 192 12.29 -7.59 10.03
CA LYS A 192 11.22 -8.38 10.67
C LYS A 192 9.87 -8.31 9.98
N ALA A 193 9.71 -7.39 9.02
CA ALA A 193 8.44 -7.24 8.34
C ALA A 193 8.14 -8.46 7.45
N THR A 194 6.99 -9.08 7.67
CA THR A 194 6.56 -10.30 6.97
C THR A 194 5.67 -10.03 5.77
N SER A 195 5.21 -8.78 5.59
CA SER A 195 4.37 -8.36 4.48
C SER A 195 4.67 -6.91 4.10
N MET A 196 4.75 -6.67 2.80
CA MET A 196 4.79 -5.33 2.20
C MET A 196 3.44 -4.95 1.56
N GLU A 197 2.38 -5.72 1.84
CA GLU A 197 1.08 -5.53 1.19
C GLU A 197 0.57 -4.10 1.35
N GLY A 198 0.40 -3.41 0.22
CA GLY A 198 -0.22 -2.10 0.12
C GLY A 198 0.43 -1.00 0.95
N VAL A 199 1.70 -1.15 1.38
CA VAL A 199 2.36 -0.16 2.27
C VAL A 199 2.22 1.26 1.73
N PHE A 200 2.39 1.47 0.42
CA PHE A 200 2.29 2.77 -0.23
C PHE A 200 1.12 2.88 -1.21
N TRP A 201 0.14 1.97 -1.14
CA TRP A 201 -1.01 2.01 -2.05
C TRP A 201 -1.68 3.39 -2.01
N GLY A 202 -1.78 4.07 -3.17
CA GLY A 202 -2.39 5.39 -3.29
C GLY A 202 -1.60 6.54 -2.66
N ALA A 203 -0.37 6.31 -2.19
CA ALA A 203 0.55 7.35 -1.74
C ALA A 203 1.15 8.07 -2.98
N LYS A 204 0.36 8.88 -3.67
CA LYS A 204 0.65 9.43 -4.99
C LYS A 204 1.93 10.24 -5.06
N ALA A 205 2.26 11.00 -4.00
CA ALA A 205 3.45 11.83 -3.94
C ALA A 205 4.72 11.06 -3.58
N PHE A 206 4.60 9.80 -3.12
CA PHE A 206 5.74 9.04 -2.60
C PHE A 206 6.78 8.72 -3.67
N ASN A 207 8.04 9.15 -3.42
CA ASN A 207 9.19 8.86 -4.27
C ASN A 207 10.50 8.86 -3.46
N GLN A 208 10.52 8.22 -2.28
CA GLN A 208 11.73 8.13 -1.47
C GLN A 208 12.45 6.80 -1.69
N PRO A 209 13.81 6.76 -1.52
CA PRO A 209 14.60 5.56 -1.76
C PRO A 209 14.35 4.53 -0.67
N VAL A 210 13.68 3.44 -1.04
CA VAL A 210 13.38 2.28 -0.17
C VAL A 210 14.08 1.01 -0.65
N GLY A 211 14.95 1.10 -1.64
CA GLY A 211 15.68 -0.04 -2.20
C GLY A 211 16.67 -0.70 -1.23
N SER A 212 17.06 0.02 -0.16
CA SER A 212 17.90 -0.52 0.92
C SER A 212 17.14 -1.30 2.00
N TRP A 213 15.81 -1.30 1.94
CA TRP A 213 15.01 -2.06 2.90
C TRP A 213 15.28 -3.56 2.79
N ASP A 214 15.47 -4.22 3.92
CA ASP A 214 15.52 -5.68 3.97
C ASP A 214 14.08 -6.23 3.92
N VAL A 215 13.70 -6.80 2.78
CA VAL A 215 12.39 -7.38 2.54
C VAL A 215 12.43 -8.91 2.46
N SER A 216 13.56 -9.52 2.84
CA SER A 216 13.82 -10.96 2.71
C SER A 216 12.85 -11.86 3.50
N ASN A 217 12.10 -11.30 4.45
CA ASN A 217 11.06 -12.01 5.18
C ASN A 217 9.64 -11.74 4.67
N ALA A 218 9.48 -10.84 3.71
CA ALA A 218 8.16 -10.50 3.18
C ALA A 218 7.64 -11.59 2.23
N THR A 219 6.41 -12.02 2.47
CA THR A 219 5.73 -13.03 1.64
C THR A 219 4.73 -12.45 0.66
N SER A 220 4.28 -11.20 0.88
CA SER A 220 3.36 -10.49 -0.02
C SER A 220 3.91 -9.13 -0.39
N PHE A 221 3.95 -8.85 -1.69
CA PHE A 221 4.20 -7.53 -2.27
C PHE A 221 2.96 -7.01 -3.01
N ALA A 222 1.80 -7.65 -2.78
CA ALA A 222 0.55 -7.23 -3.40
C ALA A 222 0.27 -5.75 -3.08
N LEU A 223 -0.14 -4.99 -4.11
CA LEU A 223 -0.57 -3.59 -3.95
C LEU A 223 0.53 -2.63 -3.43
N VAL A 224 1.80 -3.05 -3.29
CA VAL A 224 2.82 -2.29 -2.51
C VAL A 224 3.00 -0.86 -3.01
N PHE A 225 3.03 -0.64 -4.33
CA PHE A 225 3.12 0.66 -4.99
C PHE A 225 1.91 0.94 -5.92
N MET A 226 0.78 0.28 -5.67
CA MET A 226 -0.43 0.54 -6.46
C MET A 226 -0.81 2.03 -6.36
N ASP A 227 -1.12 2.65 -7.51
CA ASP A 227 -1.49 4.08 -7.60
C ASP A 227 -0.44 5.05 -7.01
N THR A 228 0.83 4.68 -6.91
CA THR A 228 1.94 5.58 -6.57
C THR A 228 2.45 6.28 -7.82
N GLU A 229 1.77 7.34 -8.22
CA GLU A 229 1.95 7.98 -9.53
C GLU A 229 3.39 8.50 -9.79
N ASN A 230 4.11 8.92 -8.72
CA ASN A 230 5.44 9.53 -8.81
C ASN A 230 6.60 8.60 -8.46
N PHE A 231 6.31 7.38 -7.99
CA PHE A 231 7.37 6.47 -7.52
C PHE A 231 8.24 5.97 -8.66
N ASN A 232 9.55 6.23 -8.58
CA ASN A 232 10.55 5.75 -9.53
C ASN A 232 11.91 5.59 -8.84
N GLN A 233 12.02 4.65 -7.89
CA GLN A 233 13.26 4.35 -7.19
C GLN A 233 13.75 2.94 -7.50
N ASP A 234 15.06 2.75 -7.44
CA ASP A 234 15.70 1.45 -7.70
C ASP A 234 15.39 0.46 -6.57
N LEU A 235 14.81 -0.68 -6.94
CA LEU A 235 14.44 -1.79 -6.07
C LEU A 235 15.21 -3.08 -6.42
N SER A 236 16.28 -3.00 -7.22
CA SER A 236 17.03 -4.16 -7.69
C SER A 236 17.69 -4.99 -6.57
N HIS A 237 17.85 -4.39 -5.39
CA HIS A 237 18.43 -5.03 -4.20
C HIS A 237 17.40 -5.76 -3.31
N TRP A 238 16.13 -5.68 -3.61
CA TRP A 238 15.11 -6.39 -2.84
C TRP A 238 15.25 -7.91 -3.01
N ASP A 239 15.40 -8.63 -1.91
CA ASP A 239 15.31 -10.09 -1.87
C ASP A 239 13.84 -10.51 -1.81
N THR A 240 13.30 -10.97 -2.94
CA THR A 240 11.91 -11.39 -3.09
C THR A 240 11.71 -12.91 -3.02
N SER A 241 12.73 -13.66 -2.58
CA SER A 241 12.75 -15.12 -2.62
C SER A 241 11.62 -15.82 -1.85
N LYS A 242 11.01 -15.12 -0.87
CA LYS A 242 9.82 -15.62 -0.13
C LYS A 242 8.49 -15.13 -0.67
N ALA A 243 8.49 -14.33 -1.72
CA ALA A 243 7.27 -13.77 -2.27
C ALA A 243 6.34 -14.86 -2.84
N THR A 244 5.07 -14.78 -2.49
CA THR A 244 4.00 -15.66 -3.02
C THR A 244 2.98 -14.89 -3.86
N SER A 245 2.87 -13.57 -3.67
CA SER A 245 1.98 -12.69 -4.43
C SER A 245 2.65 -11.37 -4.77
N MET A 246 2.50 -10.96 -6.03
CA MET A 246 2.89 -9.65 -6.55
C MET A 246 1.73 -8.96 -7.28
N SER A 247 0.48 -9.40 -7.00
CA SER A 247 -0.69 -8.84 -7.67
C SER A 247 -0.81 -7.34 -7.42
N TYR A 248 -1.08 -6.58 -8.49
CA TYR A 248 -1.21 -5.12 -8.44
C TYR A 248 -0.01 -4.35 -7.88
N ALA A 249 1.18 -4.96 -7.78
CA ALA A 249 2.33 -4.37 -7.07
C ALA A 249 2.71 -2.97 -7.58
N PHE A 250 2.63 -2.73 -8.90
CA PHE A 250 2.90 -1.45 -9.56
C PHE A 250 1.72 -0.98 -10.42
N HIS A 251 0.50 -1.42 -10.10
CA HIS A 251 -0.69 -0.98 -10.83
C HIS A 251 -0.78 0.55 -10.81
N ARG A 252 -0.82 1.17 -12.00
CA ARG A 252 -0.78 2.63 -12.21
C ARG A 252 0.39 3.36 -11.53
N ALA A 253 1.50 2.69 -11.26
CA ALA A 253 2.76 3.35 -10.90
C ALA A 253 3.36 3.99 -12.18
N ARG A 254 2.81 5.12 -12.60
CA ARG A 254 3.01 5.69 -13.94
C ARG A 254 4.41 6.20 -14.21
N ALA A 255 5.20 6.49 -13.18
CA ALA A 255 6.57 6.94 -13.30
C ALA A 255 7.59 5.80 -13.19
N PHE A 256 7.18 4.60 -12.76
CA PHE A 256 8.12 3.52 -12.46
C PHE A 256 8.69 2.87 -13.72
N ASP A 257 10.03 2.92 -13.87
CA ASP A 257 10.77 2.23 -14.93
C ASP A 257 12.17 1.79 -14.48
N HIS A 258 12.27 1.09 -13.36
CA HIS A 258 13.52 0.47 -12.93
C HIS A 258 13.56 -1.03 -13.26
N ASN A 259 14.79 -1.57 -13.33
CA ASN A 259 15.03 -2.98 -13.58
C ASN A 259 14.68 -3.83 -12.35
N VAL A 260 13.72 -4.73 -12.50
CA VAL A 260 13.29 -5.72 -11.49
C VAL A 260 13.64 -7.16 -11.90
N GLY A 261 14.43 -7.34 -12.94
CA GLY A 261 14.80 -8.66 -13.45
C GLY A 261 15.66 -9.51 -12.51
N SER A 262 16.26 -8.90 -11.47
CA SER A 262 16.97 -9.60 -10.40
C SER A 262 16.06 -10.24 -9.37
N TRP A 263 14.76 -9.90 -9.37
CA TRP A 263 13.83 -10.44 -8.39
C TRP A 263 13.65 -11.95 -8.55
N ASP A 264 13.71 -12.68 -7.45
CA ASP A 264 13.30 -14.07 -7.42
C ASP A 264 11.77 -14.16 -7.32
N VAL A 265 11.16 -14.65 -8.37
CA VAL A 265 9.71 -14.84 -8.46
C VAL A 265 9.34 -16.32 -8.43
N GLY A 266 10.30 -17.20 -8.10
CA GLY A 266 10.09 -18.64 -8.14
C GLY A 266 8.99 -19.18 -7.22
N GLY A 267 8.66 -18.46 -6.14
CA GLY A 267 7.55 -18.78 -5.23
C GLY A 267 6.23 -18.10 -5.57
N VAL A 268 6.22 -17.19 -6.55
CA VAL A 268 5.02 -16.37 -6.85
C VAL A 268 3.98 -17.19 -7.62
N THR A 269 2.75 -17.14 -7.13
CA THR A 269 1.59 -17.82 -7.76
C THR A 269 0.64 -16.84 -8.45
N ASN A 270 0.62 -15.57 -8.03
CA ASN A 270 -0.27 -14.54 -8.55
C ASN A 270 0.50 -13.29 -8.98
N MET A 271 0.42 -12.94 -10.28
CA MET A 271 0.98 -11.73 -10.90
C MET A 271 -0.09 -10.85 -11.57
N ASP A 272 -1.37 -11.03 -11.20
CA ASP A 272 -2.46 -10.25 -11.81
C ASP A 272 -2.21 -8.76 -11.68
N HIS A 273 -2.38 -8.05 -12.79
CA HIS A 273 -2.31 -6.59 -12.86
C HIS A 273 -1.01 -5.98 -12.30
N MET A 274 0.09 -6.74 -12.24
CA MET A 274 1.33 -6.30 -11.58
C MET A 274 1.84 -4.96 -12.11
N PHE A 275 1.80 -4.74 -13.42
CA PHE A 275 2.22 -3.50 -14.11
C PHE A 275 1.08 -2.85 -14.91
N ASP A 276 -0.18 -3.17 -14.59
CA ASP A 276 -1.33 -2.59 -15.27
C ASP A 276 -1.32 -1.06 -15.13
N GLY A 277 -1.38 -0.35 -16.25
CA GLY A 277 -1.34 1.12 -16.27
C GLY A 277 0.01 1.75 -15.88
N ALA A 278 1.07 0.96 -15.72
CA ALA A 278 2.44 1.46 -15.57
C ALA A 278 2.98 1.90 -16.95
N THR A 279 2.54 3.06 -17.39
CA THR A 279 2.62 3.50 -18.80
C THR A 279 4.03 3.69 -19.34
N VAL A 280 5.02 3.94 -18.47
CA VAL A 280 6.44 4.09 -18.87
C VAL A 280 7.27 2.85 -18.58
N PHE A 281 6.73 1.85 -17.89
CA PHE A 281 7.48 0.66 -17.50
C PHE A 281 8.00 -0.12 -18.70
N ASN A 282 9.30 -0.28 -18.77
CA ASN A 282 10.02 -1.11 -19.75
C ASN A 282 11.23 -1.82 -19.11
N ASN A 283 11.15 -2.09 -17.79
CA ASN A 283 12.21 -2.75 -17.02
C ASN A 283 13.57 -2.03 -17.11
N GLY A 284 13.56 -0.68 -17.12
CA GLY A 284 14.76 0.12 -17.32
C GLY A 284 15.48 -0.16 -18.64
N GLY A 285 14.76 -0.62 -19.66
CA GLY A 285 15.33 -1.04 -20.95
C GLY A 285 16.05 -2.39 -20.92
N SER A 286 16.03 -3.14 -19.81
CA SER A 286 16.74 -4.41 -19.63
C SER A 286 15.89 -5.62 -19.99
N SER A 287 16.47 -6.56 -20.73
CA SER A 287 15.83 -7.85 -21.04
C SER A 287 15.88 -8.87 -19.89
N SER A 288 16.42 -8.51 -18.73
CA SER A 288 16.61 -9.43 -17.59
C SER A 288 15.33 -10.04 -17.05
N ILE A 289 14.17 -9.37 -17.21
CA ILE A 289 12.85 -9.90 -16.84
C ILE A 289 12.52 -11.23 -17.56
N ASN A 290 13.13 -11.48 -18.71
CA ASN A 290 12.98 -12.76 -19.43
C ASN A 290 13.51 -13.97 -18.65
N GLY A 291 14.38 -13.74 -17.68
CA GLY A 291 14.96 -14.77 -16.81
C GLY A 291 14.11 -15.16 -15.61
N TRP A 292 12.96 -14.53 -15.40
CA TRP A 292 12.09 -14.88 -14.28
C TRP A 292 11.62 -16.33 -14.31
N ASN A 293 11.75 -17.03 -13.18
CA ASN A 293 11.20 -18.37 -13.00
C ASN A 293 9.70 -18.28 -12.67
N THR A 294 8.85 -18.42 -13.68
CA THR A 294 7.39 -18.32 -13.53
C THR A 294 6.69 -19.68 -13.36
N ALA A 295 7.45 -20.73 -13.01
CA ALA A 295 6.94 -22.11 -12.98
C ALA A 295 5.76 -22.33 -12.04
N HIS A 296 5.58 -21.51 -10.99
CA HIS A 296 4.48 -21.61 -10.04
C HIS A 296 3.34 -20.61 -10.31
N VAL A 297 3.51 -19.72 -11.28
CA VAL A 297 2.47 -18.71 -11.57
C VAL A 297 1.26 -19.36 -12.22
N THR A 298 0.08 -19.07 -11.64
CA THR A 298 -1.20 -19.61 -12.12
C THR A 298 -2.04 -18.57 -12.84
N THR A 299 -1.80 -17.28 -12.58
CA THR A 299 -2.57 -16.19 -13.19
C THR A 299 -1.69 -14.98 -13.48
N MET A 300 -1.86 -14.43 -14.69
CA MET A 300 -1.20 -13.21 -15.19
C MET A 300 -2.22 -12.26 -15.82
N GLU A 301 -3.48 -12.28 -15.29
CA GLU A 301 -4.52 -11.40 -15.81
C GLU A 301 -4.05 -9.94 -15.78
N GLY A 302 -4.16 -9.25 -16.91
CA GLY A 302 -3.85 -7.83 -17.03
C GLY A 302 -2.42 -7.43 -16.64
N MET A 303 -1.45 -8.35 -16.58
CA MET A 303 -0.11 -8.08 -16.03
C MET A 303 0.55 -6.86 -16.63
N PHE A 304 0.41 -6.62 -17.93
CA PHE A 304 0.91 -5.45 -18.67
C PHE A 304 -0.20 -4.67 -19.37
N HIS A 305 -1.44 -4.78 -18.87
CA HIS A 305 -2.56 -4.01 -19.41
C HIS A 305 -2.21 -2.51 -19.37
N GLN A 306 -2.35 -1.84 -20.52
CA GLN A 306 -2.01 -0.42 -20.69
C GLN A 306 -0.56 -0.03 -20.33
N ALA A 307 0.36 -0.98 -20.19
CA ALA A 307 1.79 -0.70 -20.07
C ALA A 307 2.36 -0.33 -21.46
N SER A 308 2.06 0.88 -21.91
CA SER A 308 2.25 1.31 -23.31
C SER A 308 3.69 1.37 -23.77
N ALA A 309 4.66 1.47 -22.86
CA ALA A 309 6.11 1.46 -23.17
C ALA A 309 6.74 0.06 -23.08
N PHE A 310 6.03 -0.95 -22.56
CA PHE A 310 6.61 -2.27 -22.34
C PHE A 310 6.89 -3.01 -23.63
N ASN A 311 8.16 -3.36 -23.87
CA ASN A 311 8.59 -4.18 -25.02
C ASN A 311 9.83 -5.03 -24.69
N GLN A 312 9.87 -5.68 -23.54
CA GLN A 312 10.95 -6.63 -23.24
C GLN A 312 10.58 -8.05 -23.64
N PRO A 313 11.56 -8.92 -23.95
CA PRO A 313 11.30 -10.32 -24.19
C PRO A 313 10.79 -11.00 -22.91
N VAL A 314 9.79 -11.85 -23.06
CA VAL A 314 9.20 -12.66 -21.98
C VAL A 314 9.02 -14.13 -22.39
N GLY A 315 9.54 -14.49 -23.55
CA GLY A 315 9.41 -15.84 -24.10
C GLY A 315 10.14 -16.93 -23.31
N GLY A 316 11.05 -16.56 -22.39
CA GLY A 316 11.70 -17.49 -21.46
C GLY A 316 10.82 -17.94 -20.30
N TRP A 317 9.64 -17.34 -20.12
CA TRP A 317 8.75 -17.67 -19.02
C TRP A 317 8.12 -19.06 -19.16
N ASN A 318 8.03 -19.78 -18.06
CA ASN A 318 7.31 -21.04 -17.99
C ASN A 318 5.81 -20.80 -17.79
N MET A 319 5.02 -21.04 -18.82
CA MET A 319 3.57 -20.80 -18.81
C MET A 319 2.75 -22.07 -18.47
N ALA A 320 3.41 -23.19 -18.15
CA ALA A 320 2.75 -24.49 -18.03
C ALA A 320 1.66 -24.56 -16.96
N ASN A 321 1.74 -23.73 -15.92
CA ASN A 321 0.74 -23.67 -14.86
C ASN A 321 -0.21 -22.46 -14.97
N VAL A 322 -0.02 -21.61 -15.96
CA VAL A 322 -0.88 -20.43 -16.14
C VAL A 322 -2.23 -20.85 -16.71
N VAL A 323 -3.30 -20.43 -16.03
CA VAL A 323 -4.69 -20.71 -16.39
C VAL A 323 -5.37 -19.47 -16.98
N ASN A 324 -5.00 -18.29 -16.53
CA ASN A 324 -5.63 -17.03 -16.92
C ASN A 324 -4.59 -16.04 -17.48
N MET A 325 -4.79 -15.63 -18.75
CA MET A 325 -3.99 -14.63 -19.44
C MET A 325 -4.84 -13.45 -19.93
N LYS A 326 -6.09 -13.34 -19.48
CA LYS A 326 -7.01 -12.27 -19.91
C LYS A 326 -6.36 -10.90 -19.78
N ASN A 327 -6.49 -10.06 -20.81
CA ASN A 327 -5.93 -8.70 -20.85
C ASN A 327 -4.40 -8.58 -20.70
N MET A 328 -3.62 -9.66 -20.75
CA MET A 328 -2.20 -9.64 -20.34
C MET A 328 -1.38 -8.52 -20.99
N PHE A 329 -1.59 -8.25 -22.28
CA PHE A 329 -0.92 -7.19 -23.05
C PHE A 329 -1.91 -6.21 -23.70
N ASN A 330 -3.15 -6.17 -23.22
CA ASN A 330 -4.16 -5.24 -23.75
C ASN A 330 -3.68 -3.80 -23.59
N GLY A 331 -3.61 -3.04 -24.70
CA GLY A 331 -3.13 -1.67 -24.70
C GLY A 331 -1.61 -1.49 -24.52
N ALA A 332 -0.82 -2.57 -24.50
CA ALA A 332 0.64 -2.51 -24.56
C ALA A 332 1.08 -2.21 -26.02
N THR A 333 0.93 -0.96 -26.42
CA THR A 333 0.93 -0.53 -27.84
C THR A 333 2.22 -0.82 -28.58
N VAL A 334 3.38 -0.84 -27.90
CA VAL A 334 4.69 -1.11 -28.52
C VAL A 334 5.17 -2.54 -28.30
N PHE A 335 4.40 -3.35 -27.57
CA PHE A 335 4.83 -4.71 -27.23
C PHE A 335 4.96 -5.59 -28.48
N ASN A 336 6.14 -6.15 -28.68
CA ASN A 336 6.45 -7.13 -29.71
C ASN A 336 7.51 -8.14 -29.21
N ASN A 337 7.48 -8.47 -27.90
CA ASN A 337 8.41 -9.40 -27.26
C ASN A 337 9.90 -9.04 -27.50
N GLY A 338 10.23 -7.73 -27.48
CA GLY A 338 11.58 -7.25 -27.80
C GLY A 338 12.07 -7.63 -29.20
N GLY A 339 11.17 -7.96 -30.13
CA GLY A 339 11.50 -8.47 -31.47
C GLY A 339 11.86 -9.97 -31.49
N SER A 340 11.79 -10.68 -30.35
CA SER A 340 12.12 -12.10 -30.25
C SER A 340 10.94 -13.00 -30.57
N SER A 341 11.15 -14.07 -31.36
CA SER A 341 10.11 -15.06 -31.64
C SER A 341 9.87 -16.06 -30.52
N SER A 342 10.59 -15.94 -29.40
CA SER A 342 10.56 -16.93 -28.31
C SER A 342 9.18 -17.09 -27.62
N ILE A 343 8.30 -16.08 -27.68
CA ILE A 343 6.94 -16.15 -27.16
C ILE A 343 6.09 -17.26 -27.81
N GLY A 344 6.46 -17.63 -29.05
CA GLY A 344 5.79 -18.72 -29.76
C GLY A 344 6.00 -20.12 -29.15
N SER A 345 6.99 -20.26 -28.27
CA SER A 345 7.30 -21.53 -27.58
C SER A 345 6.57 -21.70 -26.24
N TRP A 346 5.73 -20.76 -25.82
CA TRP A 346 4.98 -20.88 -24.59
C TRP A 346 4.08 -22.13 -24.58
N ASN A 347 4.15 -22.89 -23.48
CA ASN A 347 3.21 -23.99 -23.24
C ASN A 347 1.91 -23.43 -22.68
N THR A 348 0.90 -23.30 -23.51
CA THR A 348 -0.42 -22.75 -23.17
C THR A 348 -1.48 -23.81 -22.89
N ALA A 349 -1.08 -25.07 -22.70
CA ALA A 349 -2.00 -26.20 -22.60
C ALA A 349 -3.04 -26.08 -21.46
N ASN A 350 -2.72 -25.37 -20.39
CA ASN A 350 -3.63 -25.17 -19.25
C ASN A 350 -4.39 -23.83 -19.30
N VAL A 351 -4.14 -23.00 -20.31
CA VAL A 351 -4.81 -21.68 -20.37
C VAL A 351 -6.27 -21.86 -20.81
N THR A 352 -7.18 -21.30 -20.00
CA THR A 352 -8.64 -21.34 -20.26
C THR A 352 -9.20 -20.00 -20.74
N SER A 353 -8.54 -18.87 -20.43
CA SER A 353 -8.96 -17.54 -20.85
C SER A 353 -7.84 -16.78 -21.53
N MET A 354 -8.09 -16.37 -22.78
CA MET A 354 -7.22 -15.52 -23.60
C MET A 354 -7.98 -14.29 -24.13
N GLU A 355 -9.06 -13.89 -23.46
CA GLU A 355 -9.82 -12.70 -23.84
C GLU A 355 -8.93 -11.46 -23.82
N TYR A 356 -8.97 -10.67 -24.88
CA TYR A 356 -8.30 -9.35 -24.96
C TYR A 356 -6.77 -9.39 -24.82
N VAL A 357 -6.09 -10.54 -24.92
CA VAL A 357 -4.65 -10.67 -24.60
C VAL A 357 -3.82 -9.65 -25.34
N PHE A 358 -4.05 -9.41 -26.64
CA PHE A 358 -3.35 -8.48 -27.49
C PHE A 358 -4.26 -7.37 -28.05
N GLU A 359 -5.43 -7.11 -27.42
CA GLU A 359 -6.29 -6.01 -27.85
C GLU A 359 -5.48 -4.71 -27.78
N SER A 360 -5.50 -3.94 -28.88
CA SER A 360 -4.76 -2.67 -29.00
C SER A 360 -3.23 -2.78 -28.80
N ALA A 361 -2.65 -3.97 -28.84
CA ALA A 361 -1.19 -4.18 -28.91
C ALA A 361 -0.70 -3.94 -30.35
N ALA A 362 -0.65 -2.68 -30.76
CA ALA A 362 -0.53 -2.25 -32.15
C ALA A 362 0.72 -2.78 -32.84
N ALA A 363 1.84 -2.95 -32.12
CA ALA A 363 3.11 -3.42 -32.67
C ALA A 363 3.27 -4.95 -32.67
N PHE A 364 2.38 -5.69 -31.99
CA PHE A 364 2.54 -7.14 -31.81
C PHE A 364 2.44 -7.89 -33.14
N ASN A 365 3.50 -8.64 -33.50
CA ASN A 365 3.53 -9.47 -34.71
C ASN A 365 4.47 -10.68 -34.57
N GLN A 366 4.31 -11.47 -33.51
CA GLN A 366 5.09 -12.69 -33.34
C GLN A 366 4.29 -13.93 -33.80
N ASN A 367 5.01 -14.98 -34.24
CA ASN A 367 4.38 -16.25 -34.57
C ASN A 367 4.01 -16.99 -33.28
N ILE A 368 2.72 -17.17 -33.04
CA ILE A 368 2.14 -17.88 -31.90
C ILE A 368 1.31 -19.12 -32.32
N GLY A 369 1.50 -19.55 -33.56
CA GLY A 369 0.79 -20.72 -34.10
C GLY A 369 1.09 -22.05 -33.37
N GLY A 370 2.19 -22.10 -32.58
CA GLY A 370 2.52 -23.24 -31.73
C GLY A 370 1.75 -23.32 -30.42
N TRP A 371 0.95 -22.29 -30.07
CA TRP A 371 0.17 -22.30 -28.83
C TRP A 371 -0.92 -23.37 -28.87
N ASN A 372 -1.06 -24.09 -27.74
CA ASN A 372 -2.13 -25.06 -27.57
C ASN A 372 -3.42 -24.33 -27.11
N MET A 373 -4.47 -24.41 -27.93
CA MET A 373 -5.73 -23.71 -27.69
C MET A 373 -6.84 -24.64 -27.18
N SER A 374 -6.58 -25.92 -26.95
CA SER A 374 -7.59 -26.96 -26.68
C SER A 374 -8.42 -26.75 -25.43
N HIS A 375 -7.93 -25.98 -24.46
CA HIS A 375 -8.67 -25.65 -23.22
C HIS A 375 -9.18 -24.21 -23.19
N VAL A 376 -8.88 -23.42 -24.23
CA VAL A 376 -9.30 -22.02 -24.27
C VAL A 376 -10.80 -21.94 -24.56
N THR A 377 -11.53 -21.30 -23.65
CA THR A 377 -13.00 -21.17 -23.76
C THR A 377 -13.45 -19.87 -24.40
N SER A 378 -12.55 -18.87 -24.49
CA SER A 378 -12.85 -17.58 -25.10
C SER A 378 -11.61 -16.92 -25.66
N LEU A 379 -11.72 -16.49 -26.91
CA LEU A 379 -10.75 -15.65 -27.63
C LEU A 379 -11.31 -14.26 -27.93
N GLN A 380 -12.30 -13.82 -27.15
CA GLN A 380 -13.00 -12.58 -27.40
C GLN A 380 -12.00 -11.43 -27.57
N ARG A 381 -12.03 -10.77 -28.75
CA ARG A 381 -11.25 -9.58 -29.08
C ARG A 381 -9.72 -9.73 -28.90
N MET A 382 -9.18 -10.97 -28.93
CA MET A 382 -7.76 -11.26 -28.67
C MET A 382 -6.80 -10.36 -29.47
N PHE A 383 -7.14 -10.02 -30.73
CA PHE A 383 -6.33 -9.20 -31.63
C PHE A 383 -7.05 -7.94 -32.12
N ARG A 384 -8.13 -7.52 -31.42
CA ARG A 384 -8.82 -6.30 -31.81
C ARG A 384 -7.85 -5.12 -31.75
N ASP A 385 -7.81 -4.34 -32.85
CA ASP A 385 -6.91 -3.16 -32.97
C ASP A 385 -5.39 -3.48 -32.83
N ALA A 386 -4.98 -4.74 -32.97
CA ALA A 386 -3.59 -5.15 -33.08
C ALA A 386 -3.10 -4.97 -34.54
N ALA A 387 -2.85 -3.72 -34.93
CA ALA A 387 -2.72 -3.29 -36.31
C ALA A 387 -1.62 -3.99 -37.11
N SER A 388 -0.51 -4.40 -36.45
CA SER A 388 0.61 -5.07 -37.10
C SER A 388 0.49 -6.59 -37.14
N PHE A 389 -0.51 -7.17 -36.47
CA PHE A 389 -0.58 -8.63 -36.30
C PHE A 389 -0.81 -9.37 -37.62
N ASN A 390 0.15 -10.18 -37.96
CA ASN A 390 0.15 -11.09 -39.14
C ASN A 390 0.79 -12.45 -38.77
N ASN A 391 0.76 -12.82 -37.50
CA ASN A 391 1.36 -14.06 -36.99
C ASN A 391 2.83 -14.26 -37.46
N GLY A 392 3.62 -13.17 -37.51
CA GLY A 392 4.99 -13.20 -38.02
C GLY A 392 5.06 -13.62 -39.51
N GLY A 393 4.01 -13.45 -40.29
CA GLY A 393 3.94 -13.89 -41.69
C GLY A 393 3.65 -15.39 -41.85
N SER A 394 3.35 -16.13 -40.78
CA SER A 394 3.06 -17.57 -40.81
C SER A 394 1.55 -17.87 -40.86
N SER A 395 1.18 -18.91 -41.61
CA SER A 395 -0.19 -19.45 -41.67
C SER A 395 -0.50 -20.43 -40.52
N SER A 396 0.44 -20.66 -39.57
CA SER A 396 0.31 -21.70 -38.55
C SER A 396 -0.85 -21.47 -37.59
N ILE A 397 -1.36 -20.24 -37.42
CA ILE A 397 -2.54 -19.93 -36.63
C ILE A 397 -3.83 -20.63 -37.14
N ASN A 398 -3.86 -21.03 -38.42
CA ASN A 398 -5.00 -21.72 -39.00
C ASN A 398 -5.15 -23.16 -38.49
N THR A 399 -4.20 -23.68 -37.72
CA THR A 399 -4.22 -25.03 -37.13
C THR A 399 -4.71 -25.04 -35.70
N TRP A 400 -5.12 -23.89 -35.17
CA TRP A 400 -5.70 -23.85 -33.83
C TRP A 400 -7.03 -24.61 -33.77
N ASP A 401 -7.11 -25.52 -32.81
CA ASP A 401 -8.33 -26.22 -32.44
C ASP A 401 -9.04 -25.38 -31.36
N THR A 402 -10.13 -24.66 -31.73
CA THR A 402 -10.85 -23.68 -30.90
C THR A 402 -12.32 -24.07 -30.74
#